data_77a0dbd1b3b76f77d95fc831d9f44259
#
_entry.id   77a0dbd1b3b76f77d95fc831d9f44259
#
_cell.length_a   1.000
_cell.length_b   1.000
_cell.length_c   1.000
_cell.angle_alpha   90.00
_cell.angle_beta   90.00
_cell.angle_gamma   90.00
#
_symmetry.space_group_name_H-M   'P 1'
#
loop_
_entity.id
_entity.type
_entity.pdbx_description
1 polymer ?
#
loop_
_entity_poly.entity_id
_entity_poly.type
_entity_poly.pdbx_seq_one_letter_code
_entity_poly.pdbx_strand_id
1 'polypeptide(L)'
;TDRELGLGTSLFITASRASSLVPGGLSLVIAQFLSWSDVFFITAAFMLPALVVTFFIKEPETINAPRNLRQAIIEPFREFKDRRGLKSMFLIILFVFCYKLGDSMATALATPFYIDLHYDLLTIGLVAKNAGLWSMLIGGILGGVIMLKTGINKALWYFGFGQLITILGFVILAHEGIGSDTAPSVFLLAFVIIAECLGAGLG
;
A
#
# COMPACT_ATOMS: atom_id res chain seq x y z
N THR A 1 -24.05 -8.48 -8.99
CA THR A 1 -24.25 -7.22 -9.74
C THR A 1 -22.95 -6.40 -9.70
N ASP A 2 -22.77 -5.43 -10.63
CA ASP A 2 -21.57 -4.58 -10.67
C ASP A 2 -21.37 -3.77 -9.37
N ARG A 3 -22.46 -3.43 -8.70
CA ARG A 3 -22.44 -2.79 -7.37
C ARG A 3 -21.89 -3.69 -6.28
N GLU A 4 -22.25 -4.97 -6.26
CA GLU A 4 -21.75 -5.94 -5.28
C GLU A 4 -20.27 -6.22 -5.50
N LEU A 5 -19.83 -6.29 -6.75
CA LEU A 5 -18.43 -6.45 -7.11
C LEU A 5 -17.60 -5.24 -6.63
N GLY A 6 -18.11 -4.02 -6.85
CA GLY A 6 -17.48 -2.79 -6.38
C GLY A 6 -17.37 -2.72 -4.85
N LEU A 7 -18.45 -3.05 -4.15
CA LEU A 7 -18.45 -3.11 -2.68
C LEU A 7 -17.51 -4.18 -2.14
N GLY A 8 -17.52 -5.38 -2.73
CA GLY A 8 -16.62 -6.46 -2.33
C GLY A 8 -15.15 -6.08 -2.50
N THR A 9 -14.80 -5.49 -3.63
CA THR A 9 -13.44 -5.01 -3.90
C THR A 9 -13.02 -3.91 -2.92
N SER A 10 -13.89 -2.95 -2.65
CA SER A 10 -13.62 -1.88 -1.70
C SER A 10 -13.43 -2.39 -0.27
N LEU A 11 -14.27 -3.32 0.17
CA LEU A 11 -14.13 -3.98 1.48
C LEU A 11 -12.83 -4.78 1.56
N PHE A 12 -12.49 -5.53 0.52
CA PHE A 12 -11.24 -6.30 0.46
C PHE A 12 -10.01 -5.38 0.58
N ILE A 13 -9.95 -4.29 -0.20
CA ILE A 13 -8.86 -3.33 -0.16
C ILE A 13 -8.76 -2.67 1.22
N THR A 14 -9.89 -2.23 1.79
CA THR A 14 -9.92 -1.60 3.11
C THR A 14 -9.47 -2.56 4.21
N ALA A 15 -9.99 -3.79 4.21
CA ALA A 15 -9.60 -4.81 5.17
C ALA A 15 -8.11 -5.19 5.04
N SER A 16 -7.61 -5.34 3.81
CA SER A 16 -6.20 -5.61 3.53
C SER A 16 -5.28 -4.51 4.06
N ARG A 17 -5.66 -3.24 3.87
CA ARG A 17 -4.92 -2.11 4.42
C ARG A 17 -4.99 -2.04 5.94
N ALA A 18 -6.17 -2.24 6.52
CA ALA A 18 -6.34 -2.27 7.98
C ALA A 18 -5.53 -3.42 8.63
N SER A 19 -5.49 -4.59 7.99
CA SER A 19 -4.72 -5.73 8.49
C SER A 19 -3.21 -5.46 8.52
N SER A 20 -2.71 -4.60 7.64
CA SER A 20 -1.29 -4.22 7.61
C SER A 20 -0.82 -3.44 8.85
N LEU A 21 -1.74 -2.90 9.65
CA LEU A 21 -1.40 -2.30 10.95
C LEU A 21 -0.83 -3.31 11.93
N VAL A 22 -1.26 -4.56 11.88
CA VAL A 22 -0.78 -5.59 12.80
C VAL A 22 0.71 -5.87 12.59
N PRO A 23 1.18 -6.30 11.40
CA PRO A 23 2.60 -6.55 11.18
C PRO A 23 3.43 -5.28 11.08
N GLY A 24 2.85 -4.15 10.68
CA GLY A 24 3.56 -2.89 10.50
C GLY A 24 3.60 -2.01 11.75
N GLY A 25 2.44 -1.64 12.26
CA GLY A 25 2.32 -0.69 13.38
C GLY A 25 2.44 -1.37 14.74
N LEU A 26 1.55 -2.33 15.01
CA LEU A 26 1.47 -3.00 16.32
C LEU A 26 2.76 -3.77 16.65
N SER A 27 3.34 -4.48 15.68
CA SER A 27 4.57 -5.22 15.91
C SER A 27 5.76 -4.34 16.27
N LEU A 28 5.88 -3.14 15.68
CA LEU A 28 6.93 -2.19 16.03
C LEU A 28 6.73 -1.61 17.44
N VAL A 29 5.48 -1.30 17.82
CA VAL A 29 5.16 -0.85 19.18
C VAL A 29 5.51 -1.94 20.22
N ILE A 30 5.13 -3.18 19.94
CA ILE A 30 5.42 -4.32 20.84
C ILE A 30 6.93 -4.61 20.90
N ALA A 31 7.66 -4.47 19.79
CA ALA A 31 9.10 -4.67 19.72
C ALA A 31 9.91 -3.70 20.61
N GLN A 32 9.32 -2.58 21.01
CA GLN A 32 9.94 -1.69 21.99
C GLN A 32 10.03 -2.33 23.40
N PHE A 33 9.11 -3.24 23.71
CA PHE A 33 8.95 -3.80 25.07
C PHE A 33 9.28 -5.29 25.15
N LEU A 34 9.18 -6.02 24.06
CA LEU A 34 9.35 -7.47 23.98
C LEU A 34 10.44 -7.87 23.00
N SER A 35 10.90 -9.13 23.12
CA SER A 35 11.86 -9.69 22.17
C SER A 35 11.21 -9.88 20.79
N TRP A 36 12.02 -9.88 19.72
CA TRP A 36 11.52 -10.12 18.36
C TRP A 36 10.84 -11.50 18.23
N SER A 37 11.27 -12.51 18.97
CA SER A 37 10.59 -13.81 19.01
C SER A 37 9.16 -13.70 19.48
N ASP A 38 8.92 -12.98 20.57
CA ASP A 38 7.57 -12.77 21.14
C ASP A 38 6.69 -11.96 20.19
N VAL A 39 7.26 -10.94 19.54
CA VAL A 39 6.56 -10.14 18.52
C VAL A 39 6.07 -11.01 17.39
N PHE A 40 6.90 -11.92 16.87
CA PHE A 40 6.49 -12.84 15.80
C PHE A 40 5.44 -13.84 16.27
N PHE A 41 5.52 -14.35 17.49
CA PHE A 41 4.48 -15.23 18.04
C PHE A 41 3.14 -14.51 18.17
N ILE A 42 3.13 -13.29 18.69
CA ILE A 42 1.91 -12.48 18.82
C ILE A 42 1.34 -12.17 17.43
N THR A 43 2.17 -11.76 16.48
CA THR A 43 1.73 -11.47 15.10
C THR A 43 1.16 -12.71 14.41
N ALA A 44 1.78 -13.88 14.63
CA ALA A 44 1.27 -15.15 14.12
C ALA A 44 -0.09 -15.51 14.73
N ALA A 45 -0.32 -15.21 16.01
CA ALA A 45 -1.60 -15.46 16.67
C ALA A 45 -2.76 -14.69 16.00
N PHE A 46 -2.51 -13.52 15.42
CA PHE A 46 -3.53 -12.79 14.64
C PHE A 46 -3.95 -13.50 13.34
N MET A 47 -3.23 -14.53 12.88
CA MET A 47 -3.66 -15.35 11.76
C MET A 47 -4.68 -16.43 12.15
N LEU A 48 -4.78 -16.79 13.45
CA LEU A 48 -5.69 -17.83 13.90
C LEU A 48 -7.16 -17.55 13.58
N PRO A 49 -7.70 -16.32 13.78
CA PRO A 49 -9.08 -16.01 13.37
C PRO A 49 -9.33 -16.25 11.89
N ALA A 50 -8.40 -15.88 11.02
CA ALA A 50 -8.52 -16.09 9.58
C ALA A 50 -8.56 -17.60 9.25
N LEU A 51 -7.72 -18.37 9.91
CA LEU A 51 -7.67 -19.83 9.75
C LEU A 51 -8.99 -20.47 10.19
N VAL A 52 -9.54 -20.04 11.34
CA VAL A 52 -10.85 -20.52 11.82
C VAL A 52 -11.96 -20.17 10.82
N VAL A 53 -12.01 -18.92 10.34
CA VAL A 53 -13.01 -18.48 9.38
C VAL A 53 -12.94 -19.29 8.09
N THR A 54 -11.74 -19.64 7.60
CA THR A 54 -11.55 -20.42 6.38
C THR A 54 -12.22 -21.80 6.46
N PHE A 55 -12.29 -22.43 7.66
CA PHE A 55 -12.98 -23.69 7.85
C PHE A 55 -14.51 -23.58 7.74
N PHE A 56 -15.09 -22.43 7.98
CA PHE A 56 -16.55 -22.21 7.98
C PHE A 56 -17.07 -21.60 6.69
N ILE A 57 -16.21 -20.99 5.87
CA ILE A 57 -16.63 -20.41 4.59
C ILE A 57 -16.81 -21.52 3.56
N LYS A 58 -18.00 -21.58 2.98
CA LYS A 58 -18.26 -22.41 1.80
C LYS A 58 -17.69 -21.73 0.56
N GLU A 59 -16.84 -22.45 -0.15
CA GLU A 59 -16.28 -21.96 -1.41
C GLU A 59 -17.37 -21.79 -2.47
N PRO A 60 -17.51 -20.61 -3.10
CA PRO A 60 -18.49 -20.41 -4.16
C PRO A 60 -18.12 -21.25 -5.38
N GLU A 61 -19.13 -21.88 -6.01
CA GLU A 61 -18.92 -22.62 -7.27
C GLU A 61 -18.46 -21.65 -8.37
N THR A 62 -17.23 -21.79 -8.81
CA THR A 62 -16.67 -21.01 -9.90
C THR A 62 -17.03 -21.62 -11.24
N ILE A 63 -17.94 -20.95 -11.98
CA ILE A 63 -18.26 -21.30 -13.35
C ILE A 63 -17.07 -20.93 -14.23
N ASN A 64 -16.49 -21.91 -14.96
CA ASN A 64 -15.32 -21.76 -15.83
C ASN A 64 -13.98 -21.43 -15.12
N ALA A 65 -13.74 -22.01 -13.95
CA ALA A 65 -12.41 -21.96 -13.37
C ALA A 65 -11.35 -22.55 -14.32
N PRO A 66 -10.18 -21.92 -14.49
CA PRO A 66 -9.11 -22.46 -15.33
C PRO A 66 -8.66 -23.81 -14.77
N ARG A 67 -8.72 -24.86 -15.60
CA ARG A 67 -8.40 -26.23 -15.18
C ARG A 67 -6.91 -26.50 -15.00
N ASN A 68 -6.06 -25.64 -15.57
CA ASN A 68 -4.61 -25.79 -15.54
C ASN A 68 -3.93 -24.45 -15.25
N LEU A 69 -2.79 -24.49 -14.53
CA LEU A 69 -1.96 -23.34 -14.23
C LEU A 69 -1.56 -22.56 -15.51
N ARG A 70 -1.32 -23.27 -16.60
CA ARG A 70 -1.04 -22.70 -17.92
C ARG A 70 -2.19 -21.85 -18.44
N GLN A 71 -3.42 -22.33 -18.30
CA GLN A 71 -4.62 -21.58 -18.68
C GLN A 71 -4.76 -20.31 -17.82
N ALA A 72 -4.62 -20.44 -16.50
CA ALA A 72 -4.72 -19.31 -15.58
C ALA A 72 -3.72 -18.19 -15.87
N ILE A 73 -2.53 -18.51 -16.37
CA ILE A 73 -1.49 -17.53 -16.68
C ILE A 73 -1.58 -17.03 -18.13
N ILE A 74 -1.70 -17.94 -19.11
CA ILE A 74 -1.55 -17.58 -20.53
C ILE A 74 -2.83 -16.94 -21.10
N GLU A 75 -4.00 -17.39 -20.71
CA GLU A 75 -5.27 -16.90 -21.28
C GLU A 75 -5.47 -15.38 -21.06
N PRO A 76 -5.26 -14.80 -19.86
CA PRO A 76 -5.40 -13.36 -19.68
C PRO A 76 -4.45 -12.54 -20.57
N PHE A 77 -3.19 -12.99 -20.72
CA PHE A 77 -2.23 -12.33 -21.59
C PHE A 77 -2.59 -12.46 -23.07
N ARG A 78 -3.09 -13.63 -23.48
CA ARG A 78 -3.53 -13.87 -24.85
C ARG A 78 -4.75 -13.03 -25.18
N GLU A 79 -5.75 -13.01 -24.31
CA GLU A 79 -6.97 -12.20 -24.51
C GLU A 79 -6.62 -10.70 -24.57
N PHE A 80 -5.72 -10.22 -23.70
CA PHE A 80 -5.28 -8.84 -23.71
C PHE A 80 -4.52 -8.48 -24.99
N LYS A 81 -3.63 -9.38 -25.46
CA LYS A 81 -2.91 -9.26 -26.72
C LYS A 81 -3.87 -9.20 -27.92
N ASP A 82 -4.85 -10.10 -27.94
CA ASP A 82 -5.81 -10.22 -29.05
C ASP A 82 -6.74 -8.98 -29.13
N ARG A 83 -7.08 -8.39 -27.97
CA ARG A 83 -7.90 -7.15 -27.91
C ARG A 83 -7.15 -5.87 -28.23
N ARG A 84 -5.90 -5.72 -27.84
CA ARG A 84 -5.15 -4.46 -27.88
C ARG A 84 -3.84 -4.50 -28.67
N GLY A 85 -3.38 -5.66 -29.07
CA GLY A 85 -2.09 -5.88 -29.72
C GLY A 85 -0.91 -5.87 -28.75
N LEU A 86 0.19 -6.49 -29.17
CA LEU A 86 1.41 -6.67 -28.33
C LEU A 86 2.04 -5.34 -27.91
N LYS A 87 2.08 -4.35 -28.80
CA LYS A 87 2.68 -3.05 -28.52
C LYS A 87 1.93 -2.31 -27.41
N SER A 88 0.61 -2.28 -27.48
CA SER A 88 -0.22 -1.64 -26.45
C SER A 88 -0.14 -2.37 -25.12
N MET A 89 -0.11 -3.71 -25.15
CA MET A 89 0.08 -4.52 -23.95
C MET A 89 1.40 -4.19 -23.26
N PHE A 90 2.52 -4.16 -23.98
CA PHE A 90 3.83 -3.85 -23.45
C PHE A 90 3.88 -2.43 -22.85
N LEU A 91 3.33 -1.43 -23.59
CA LEU A 91 3.31 -0.05 -23.10
C LEU A 91 2.48 0.12 -21.82
N ILE A 92 1.35 -0.58 -21.70
CA ILE A 92 0.51 -0.52 -20.49
C ILE A 92 1.24 -1.18 -19.32
N ILE A 93 1.85 -2.35 -19.51
CA ILE A 93 2.62 -3.03 -18.46
C ILE A 93 3.81 -2.15 -18.01
N LEU A 94 4.55 -1.59 -18.96
CA LEU A 94 5.66 -0.69 -18.68
C LEU A 94 5.20 0.56 -17.92
N PHE A 95 4.09 1.15 -18.32
CA PHE A 95 3.50 2.30 -17.64
C PHE A 95 3.14 1.97 -16.19
N VAL A 96 2.40 0.86 -15.96
CA VAL A 96 2.01 0.43 -14.61
C VAL A 96 3.23 0.16 -13.75
N PHE A 97 4.24 -0.52 -14.32
CA PHE A 97 5.49 -0.80 -13.62
C PHE A 97 6.22 0.49 -13.22
N CYS A 98 6.45 1.41 -14.16
CA CYS A 98 7.13 2.66 -13.89
C CYS A 98 6.35 3.56 -12.91
N TYR A 99 5.01 3.57 -13.04
CA TYR A 99 4.14 4.37 -12.19
C TYR A 99 4.21 3.92 -10.72
N LYS A 100 4.24 2.60 -10.49
CA LYS A 100 4.28 2.04 -9.13
C LYS A 100 5.69 1.86 -8.55
N LEU A 101 6.73 1.92 -9.38
CA LEU A 101 8.11 1.68 -8.95
C LEU A 101 8.56 2.64 -7.85
N GLY A 102 8.32 3.94 -8.04
CA GLY A 102 8.73 4.99 -7.09
C GLY A 102 8.06 4.81 -5.73
N ASP A 103 6.75 4.61 -5.72
CA ASP A 103 5.94 4.36 -4.52
C ASP A 103 6.37 3.08 -3.78
N SER A 104 6.57 1.98 -4.53
CA SER A 104 7.00 0.71 -3.94
C SER A 104 8.39 0.80 -3.32
N MET A 105 9.32 1.51 -3.96
CA MET A 105 10.67 1.71 -3.42
C MET A 105 10.65 2.62 -2.19
N ALA A 106 9.91 3.71 -2.23
CA ALA A 106 9.76 4.60 -1.07
C ALA A 106 9.18 3.86 0.12
N THR A 107 8.11 3.09 -0.08
CA THR A 107 7.47 2.30 0.98
C THR A 107 8.40 1.21 1.55
N ALA A 108 9.14 0.51 0.68
CA ALA A 108 10.07 -0.55 1.11
C ALA A 108 11.23 -0.01 1.95
N LEU A 109 11.73 1.17 1.61
CA LEU A 109 12.87 1.79 2.29
C LEU A 109 12.46 2.70 3.46
N ALA A 110 11.19 3.03 3.61
CA ALA A 110 10.70 3.98 4.61
C ALA A 110 11.10 3.59 6.05
N THR A 111 10.86 2.35 6.47
CA THR A 111 11.15 1.93 7.84
C THR A 111 12.64 1.94 8.18
N PRO A 112 13.55 1.35 7.35
CA PRO A 112 14.98 1.50 7.55
C PRO A 112 15.42 2.97 7.60
N PHE A 113 14.92 3.79 6.68
CA PHE A 113 15.23 5.21 6.64
C PHE A 113 14.84 5.96 7.92
N TYR A 114 13.67 5.66 8.52
CA TYR A 114 13.29 6.27 9.79
C TYR A 114 14.20 5.86 10.94
N ILE A 115 14.68 4.61 10.95
CA ILE A 115 15.64 4.11 11.94
C ILE A 115 16.99 4.80 11.76
N ASP A 116 17.47 4.97 10.53
CA ASP A 116 18.71 5.68 10.22
C ASP A 116 18.66 7.16 10.62
N LEU A 117 17.46 7.77 10.63
CA LEU A 117 17.21 9.11 11.15
C LEU A 117 17.02 9.16 12.68
N HIS A 118 17.33 8.08 13.39
CA HIS A 118 17.28 7.97 14.86
C HIS A 118 15.89 8.06 15.48
N TYR A 119 14.81 7.79 14.70
CA TYR A 119 13.47 7.65 15.27
C TYR A 119 13.35 6.31 16.03
N ASP A 120 12.75 6.34 17.20
CA ASP A 120 12.46 5.15 17.97
C ASP A 120 11.32 4.32 17.35
N LEU A 121 11.31 3.02 17.63
CA LEU A 121 10.32 2.09 17.11
C LEU A 121 8.88 2.45 17.51
N LEU A 122 8.72 3.04 18.70
CA LEU A 122 7.42 3.50 19.18
C LEU A 122 6.88 4.63 18.30
N THR A 123 7.70 5.65 18.02
CA THR A 123 7.33 6.77 17.12
C THR A 123 7.01 6.27 15.71
N ILE A 124 7.82 5.36 15.16
CA ILE A 124 7.57 4.77 13.85
C ILE A 124 6.24 3.99 13.86
N GLY A 125 5.99 3.17 14.86
CA GLY A 125 4.77 2.38 14.98
C GLY A 125 3.52 3.23 15.19
N LEU A 126 3.56 4.17 16.13
CA LEU A 126 2.38 4.99 16.47
C LEU A 126 2.13 6.11 15.47
N VAL A 127 3.16 6.82 15.02
CA VAL A 127 3.01 7.99 14.16
C VAL A 127 3.05 7.56 12.70
N ALA A 128 4.17 6.99 12.23
CA ALA A 128 4.37 6.73 10.83
C ALA A 128 3.34 5.72 10.26
N LYS A 129 3.13 4.62 10.96
CA LYS A 129 2.23 3.56 10.45
C LYS A 129 0.77 3.93 10.58
N ASN A 130 0.34 4.59 11.67
CA ASN A 130 -1.06 5.02 11.81
C ASN A 130 -1.37 6.22 10.91
N ALA A 131 -0.54 7.28 10.93
CA ALA A 131 -0.76 8.43 10.08
C ALA A 131 -0.76 8.02 8.58
N GLY A 132 0.15 7.14 8.19
CA GLY A 132 0.22 6.59 6.85
C GLY A 132 -1.06 5.86 6.44
N LEU A 133 -1.59 4.96 7.30
CA LEU A 133 -2.81 4.23 7.00
C LEU A 133 -4.00 5.16 6.76
N TRP A 134 -4.28 6.06 7.71
CA TRP A 134 -5.43 6.96 7.60
C TRP A 134 -5.32 7.87 6.39
N SER A 135 -4.12 8.40 6.12
CA SER A 135 -3.88 9.23 4.94
C SER A 135 -4.11 8.48 3.63
N MET A 136 -3.67 7.23 3.56
CA MET A 136 -3.86 6.39 2.40
C MET A 136 -5.33 6.03 2.17
N LEU A 137 -6.10 5.78 3.23
CA LEU A 137 -7.56 5.54 3.13
C LEU A 137 -8.29 6.79 2.64
N ILE A 138 -7.96 7.95 3.22
CA ILE A 138 -8.53 9.24 2.80
C ILE A 138 -8.14 9.55 1.35
N GLY A 139 -6.89 9.34 0.99
CA GLY A 139 -6.39 9.47 -0.38
C GLY A 139 -7.17 8.62 -1.38
N GLY A 140 -7.42 7.34 -1.05
CA GLY A 140 -8.20 6.44 -1.90
C GLY A 140 -9.64 6.91 -2.12
N ILE A 141 -10.30 7.41 -1.08
CA ILE A 141 -11.65 7.98 -1.20
C ILE A 141 -11.63 9.25 -2.07
N LEU A 142 -10.71 10.16 -1.80
CA LEU A 142 -10.56 11.40 -2.57
C LEU A 142 -10.18 11.10 -4.04
N GLY A 143 -9.28 10.16 -4.27
CA GLY A 143 -8.88 9.71 -5.59
C GLY A 143 -10.06 9.20 -6.40
N GLY A 144 -10.88 8.34 -5.81
CA GLY A 144 -12.12 7.86 -6.43
C GLY A 144 -13.07 8.99 -6.82
N VAL A 145 -13.31 9.94 -5.90
CA VAL A 145 -14.18 11.11 -6.16
C VAL A 145 -13.62 12.01 -7.27
N ILE A 146 -12.32 12.28 -7.25
CA ILE A 146 -11.66 13.10 -8.28
C ILE A 146 -11.73 12.40 -9.64
N MET A 147 -11.45 11.09 -9.68
CA MET A 147 -11.49 10.29 -10.91
C MET A 147 -12.89 10.28 -11.53
N LEU A 148 -13.96 10.21 -10.73
CA LEU A 148 -15.33 10.29 -11.22
C LEU A 148 -15.66 11.66 -11.88
N LYS A 149 -15.04 12.74 -11.40
CA LYS A 149 -15.27 14.10 -11.93
C LYS A 149 -14.38 14.44 -13.13
N THR A 150 -13.12 14.03 -13.11
CA THR A 150 -12.11 14.44 -14.11
C THR A 150 -11.86 13.41 -15.21
N GLY A 151 -12.29 12.17 -14.98
CA GLY A 151 -11.99 11.02 -15.83
C GLY A 151 -10.60 10.44 -15.58
N ILE A 152 -10.42 9.16 -15.93
CA ILE A 152 -9.24 8.35 -15.61
C ILE A 152 -7.93 8.98 -16.13
N ASN A 153 -7.90 9.45 -17.39
CA ASN A 153 -6.65 9.95 -18.01
C ASN A 153 -6.11 11.20 -17.31
N LYS A 154 -6.99 12.14 -16.97
CA LYS A 154 -6.59 13.37 -16.26
C LYS A 154 -6.24 13.09 -14.81
N ALA A 155 -6.99 12.21 -14.16
CA ALA A 155 -6.74 11.81 -12.78
C ALA A 155 -5.35 11.18 -12.63
N LEU A 156 -4.95 10.25 -13.51
CA LEU A 156 -3.63 9.63 -13.52
C LEU A 156 -2.49 10.66 -13.61
N TRP A 157 -2.65 11.70 -14.44
CA TRP A 157 -1.67 12.77 -14.52
C TRP A 157 -1.57 13.57 -13.22
N TYR A 158 -2.71 14.00 -12.66
CA TYR A 158 -2.72 14.77 -11.42
C TYR A 158 -2.15 13.97 -10.25
N PHE A 159 -2.52 12.69 -10.15
CA PHE A 159 -2.04 11.82 -9.08
C PHE A 159 -0.55 11.50 -9.21
N GLY A 160 -0.08 11.21 -10.44
CA GLY A 160 1.34 10.97 -10.69
C GLY A 160 2.21 12.19 -10.36
N PHE A 161 1.81 13.40 -10.75
CA PHE A 161 2.52 14.63 -10.36
C PHE A 161 2.43 14.88 -8.85
N GLY A 162 1.25 14.69 -8.25
CA GLY A 162 1.07 14.81 -6.81
C GLY A 162 2.00 13.87 -6.05
N GLN A 163 2.06 12.61 -6.43
CA GLN A 163 2.92 11.61 -5.83
C GLN A 163 4.41 11.92 -5.98
N LEU A 164 4.82 12.42 -7.16
CA LEU A 164 6.20 12.85 -7.37
C LEU A 164 6.59 13.97 -6.40
N ILE A 165 5.71 14.96 -6.20
CA ILE A 165 5.97 16.08 -5.28
C ILE A 165 6.02 15.57 -3.83
N THR A 166 5.12 14.68 -3.43
CA THR A 166 5.07 14.18 -2.05
C THR A 166 6.28 13.33 -1.68
N ILE A 167 6.80 12.52 -2.62
CA ILE A 167 8.05 11.75 -2.41
C ILE A 167 9.24 12.68 -2.13
N LEU A 168 9.28 13.89 -2.70
CA LEU A 168 10.32 14.87 -2.38
C LEU A 168 10.32 15.30 -0.92
N GLY A 169 9.24 15.08 -0.19
CA GLY A 169 9.19 15.28 1.26
C GLY A 169 10.23 14.46 2.03
N PHE A 170 10.56 13.24 1.56
CA PHE A 170 11.64 12.44 2.14
C PHE A 170 13.02 13.10 1.98
N VAL A 171 13.24 13.87 0.92
CA VAL A 171 14.49 14.63 0.73
C VAL A 171 14.63 15.72 1.81
N ILE A 172 13.51 16.37 2.15
CA ILE A 172 13.51 17.41 3.22
C ILE A 172 13.81 16.71 4.56
N LEU A 173 13.17 15.59 4.83
CA LEU A 173 13.38 14.82 6.07
C LEU A 173 14.82 14.32 6.17
N ALA A 174 15.40 13.85 5.06
CA ALA A 174 16.80 13.44 4.99
C ALA A 174 17.75 14.61 5.25
N HIS A 175 17.49 15.76 4.67
CA HIS A 175 18.34 16.96 4.86
C HIS A 175 18.39 17.43 6.31
N GLU A 176 17.27 17.36 7.03
CA GLU A 176 17.19 17.73 8.44
C GLU A 176 17.85 16.69 9.37
N GLY A 177 17.85 15.40 8.99
CA GLY A 177 18.33 14.32 9.83
C GLY A 177 19.76 13.85 9.53
N ILE A 178 20.25 14.00 8.31
CA ILE A 178 21.60 13.55 7.95
C ILE A 178 22.64 14.47 8.60
N GLY A 179 23.52 13.87 9.43
CA GLY A 179 24.55 14.58 10.17
C GLY A 179 24.11 15.13 11.52
N SER A 180 22.88 14.88 11.94
CA SER A 180 22.39 15.14 13.30
C SER A 180 22.47 13.88 14.16
N ASP A 181 22.87 14.03 15.43
CA ASP A 181 22.81 12.94 16.42
C ASP A 181 21.40 12.76 17.01
N THR A 182 20.43 13.54 16.55
CA THR A 182 19.05 13.55 17.04
C THR A 182 18.06 13.46 15.90
N ALA A 183 16.97 12.72 16.11
CA ALA A 183 15.88 12.62 15.13
C ALA A 183 15.28 14.01 14.82
N PRO A 184 14.94 14.30 13.55
CA PRO A 184 14.18 15.47 13.18
C PRO A 184 12.83 15.55 13.90
N SER A 185 12.14 16.70 13.81
CA SER A 185 10.85 16.90 14.45
C SER A 185 9.83 15.80 14.05
N VAL A 186 9.15 15.21 15.02
CA VAL A 186 8.08 14.24 14.82
C VAL A 186 6.92 14.82 13.99
N PHE A 187 6.69 16.13 14.09
CA PHE A 187 5.69 16.81 13.25
C PHE A 187 6.10 16.82 11.77
N LEU A 188 7.38 17.03 11.47
CA LEU A 188 7.89 16.96 10.10
C LEU A 188 7.75 15.55 9.53
N LEU A 189 8.10 14.53 10.33
CA LEU A 189 7.89 13.12 9.99
C LEU A 189 6.43 12.84 9.65
N ALA A 190 5.51 13.21 10.56
CA ALA A 190 4.08 13.01 10.37
C ALA A 190 3.56 13.72 9.11
N PHE A 191 3.98 14.96 8.88
CA PHE A 191 3.57 15.73 7.70
C PHE A 191 4.02 15.08 6.39
N VAL A 192 5.30 14.67 6.31
CA VAL A 192 5.85 14.02 5.12
C VAL A 192 5.14 12.70 4.83
N ILE A 193 4.89 11.89 5.87
CA ILE A 193 4.19 10.61 5.73
C ILE A 193 2.73 10.80 5.32
N ILE A 194 2.04 11.77 5.94
CA ILE A 194 0.65 12.10 5.59
C ILE A 194 0.56 12.51 4.11
N ALA A 195 1.44 13.40 3.67
CA ALA A 195 1.45 13.86 2.28
C ALA A 195 1.75 12.74 1.30
N GLU A 196 2.77 11.92 1.57
CA GLU A 196 3.18 10.80 0.71
C GLU A 196 2.10 9.71 0.65
N CYS A 197 1.63 9.25 1.80
CA CYS A 197 0.61 8.19 1.85
C CYS A 197 -0.75 8.66 1.28
N LEU A 198 -1.07 9.95 1.39
CA LEU A 198 -2.23 10.54 0.72
C LEU A 198 -2.04 10.52 -0.79
N GLY A 199 -0.86 10.90 -1.29
CA GLY A 199 -0.50 10.80 -2.70
C GLY A 199 -0.57 9.37 -3.23
N ALA A 200 0.00 8.42 -2.51
CA ALA A 200 -0.06 6.99 -2.82
C ALA A 200 -1.48 6.41 -2.77
N GLY A 201 -2.33 6.96 -1.92
CA GLY A 201 -3.75 6.59 -1.84
C GLY A 201 -4.59 7.13 -3.00
N LEU A 202 -4.22 8.28 -3.56
CA LEU A 202 -4.90 8.87 -4.72
C LEU A 202 -4.70 8.04 -6.00
N GLY A 203 -3.53 7.43 -6.21
CA GLY A 203 -3.11 6.65 -7.39
C GLY A 203 -3.14 5.16 -7.18
#